data_83063ed8c465b631912dd2f1b67d2a90
#
_entry.id   83063ed8c465b631912dd2f1b67d2a90
#
_cell.length_a   1.000
_cell.length_b   1.000
_cell.length_c   1.000
_cell.angle_alpha   90.00
_cell.angle_beta   90.00
_cell.angle_gamma   90.00
#
_symmetry.space_group_name_H-M   'P 1'
#
loop_
_entity.id
_entity.type
_entity.pdbx_description
1 polymer ?
#
loop_
_entity_poly.entity_id
_entity_poly.type
_entity_poly.pdbx_seq_one_letter_code
_entity_poly.pdbx_strand_id
1 'polypeptide(L)'
;EDEHVIVINKPAGLVVHPGAGNPAGTLVNALLHRDPTLANLPRAGIVHRLDKDTSGVMVVARTLPAHTALIEQLSGRQVHRQYLAVVVGALVSGGTANAPIDRHPRDRIRMAVRDDGKDAVTHFRLRERFRAHTLLECRLETGRTHQIRVHMAHLKHPIVGDPLYGGPLKLPKGASPELVEALRGFRRQALHAETLEFAHPVSGEPIRCSAPMPADMQALVKVLHDDTKAAAESRR
;
A
#
# COMPACT_ATOMS: atom_id res chain seq x y z
N GLU A 1 -10.76 5.53 17.74
CA GLU A 1 -11.30 4.23 18.19
C GLU A 1 -12.58 4.38 19.00
N ASP A 2 -13.35 3.34 19.08
CA ASP A 2 -14.52 3.21 19.93
C ASP A 2 -14.61 1.77 20.51
N GLU A 3 -15.79 1.37 21.00
CA GLU A 3 -16.01 0.02 21.57
C GLU A 3 -15.96 -1.10 20.53
N HIS A 4 -16.09 -0.80 19.23
CA HIS A 4 -16.28 -1.76 18.16
C HIS A 4 -15.10 -1.83 17.18
N VAL A 5 -14.40 -0.71 16.97
CA VAL A 5 -13.32 -0.62 15.99
C VAL A 5 -12.13 0.18 16.50
N ILE A 6 -10.94 -0.19 16.03
CA ILE A 6 -9.70 0.59 16.15
C ILE A 6 -9.21 0.90 14.74
N VAL A 7 -8.95 2.16 14.42
CA VAL A 7 -8.27 2.56 13.20
C VAL A 7 -6.82 2.91 13.54
N ILE A 8 -5.90 2.35 12.77
CA ILE A 8 -4.47 2.40 13.03
C ILE A 8 -3.76 3.02 11.83
N ASN A 9 -2.83 3.95 12.07
CA ASN A 9 -1.82 4.34 11.11
C ASN A 9 -0.58 3.44 11.31
N LYS A 10 -0.49 2.35 10.53
CA LYS A 10 0.60 1.39 10.62
C LYS A 10 1.91 2.00 10.08
N PRO A 11 3.02 2.02 10.83
CA PRO A 11 4.32 2.40 10.28
C PRO A 11 4.82 1.36 9.27
N ALA A 12 5.70 1.79 8.36
CA ALA A 12 6.49 0.86 7.55
C ALA A 12 7.42 0.04 8.45
N GLY A 13 7.74 -1.18 8.04
CA GLY A 13 8.58 -2.12 8.80
C GLY A 13 7.81 -3.00 9.80
N LEU A 14 6.57 -2.65 10.16
CA LEU A 14 5.75 -3.44 11.08
C LEU A 14 4.96 -4.52 10.33
N VAL A 15 5.19 -5.78 10.71
CA VAL A 15 4.43 -6.93 10.21
C VAL A 15 3.07 -7.00 10.93
N VAL A 16 2.01 -7.32 10.18
CA VAL A 16 0.65 -7.39 10.75
C VAL A 16 0.44 -8.66 11.59
N HIS A 17 0.76 -9.83 11.05
CA HIS A 17 0.58 -11.14 11.72
C HIS A 17 1.89 -11.85 11.97
N PRO A 18 2.02 -12.60 13.06
CA PRO A 18 3.11 -13.54 13.23
C PRO A 18 3.19 -14.54 12.05
N GLY A 19 4.40 -14.89 11.67
CA GLY A 19 4.64 -15.81 10.57
C GLY A 19 6.11 -16.16 10.43
N ALA A 20 6.46 -16.92 9.40
CA ALA A 20 7.84 -17.30 9.12
C ALA A 20 8.76 -16.06 9.03
N GLY A 21 9.83 -16.06 9.84
CA GLY A 21 10.78 -14.94 9.94
C GLY A 21 10.35 -13.77 10.83
N ASN A 22 9.10 -13.78 11.36
CA ASN A 22 8.59 -12.74 12.28
C ASN A 22 7.64 -13.38 13.30
N PRO A 23 8.14 -14.18 14.27
CA PRO A 23 7.31 -14.91 15.23
C PRO A 23 6.68 -13.98 16.28
N ALA A 24 7.26 -12.82 16.53
CA ALA A 24 6.84 -11.83 17.52
C ALA A 24 7.09 -10.41 17.02
N GLY A 25 6.72 -9.40 17.81
CA GLY A 25 6.89 -7.98 17.45
C GLY A 25 5.97 -7.50 16.32
N THR A 26 4.83 -8.18 16.14
CA THR A 26 3.84 -7.85 15.10
C THR A 26 2.74 -6.94 15.62
N LEU A 27 1.93 -6.38 14.72
CA LEU A 27 0.76 -5.59 15.09
C LEU A 27 -0.20 -6.40 15.98
N VAL A 28 -0.40 -7.70 15.68
CA VAL A 28 -1.21 -8.60 16.52
C VAL A 28 -0.68 -8.63 17.95
N ASN A 29 0.63 -8.74 18.16
CA ASN A 29 1.21 -8.75 19.50
C ASN A 29 0.95 -7.43 20.25
N ALA A 30 1.10 -6.29 19.55
CA ALA A 30 0.81 -4.97 20.13
C ALA A 30 -0.67 -4.80 20.50
N LEU A 31 -1.58 -5.27 19.64
CA LEU A 31 -3.01 -5.25 19.88
C LEU A 31 -3.40 -6.11 21.10
N LEU A 32 -2.88 -7.33 21.18
CA LEU A 32 -3.13 -8.23 22.30
C LEU A 32 -2.55 -7.72 23.64
N HIS A 33 -1.42 -7.01 23.58
CA HIS A 33 -0.85 -6.35 24.74
C HIS A 33 -1.74 -5.18 25.22
N ARG A 34 -2.27 -4.40 24.29
CA ARG A 34 -3.16 -3.26 24.58
C ARG A 34 -4.53 -3.72 25.09
N ASP A 35 -5.12 -4.71 24.43
CA ASP A 35 -6.44 -5.25 24.72
C ASP A 35 -6.42 -6.79 24.63
N PRO A 36 -6.19 -7.46 25.78
CA PRO A 36 -6.15 -8.94 25.83
C PRO A 36 -7.44 -9.61 25.38
N THR A 37 -8.60 -8.91 25.41
CA THR A 37 -9.90 -9.47 25.01
C THR A 37 -9.94 -9.80 23.52
N LEU A 38 -9.10 -9.15 22.70
CA LEU A 38 -8.95 -9.43 21.28
C LEU A 38 -8.48 -10.87 21.01
N ALA A 39 -7.90 -11.56 21.98
CA ALA A 39 -7.55 -12.99 21.85
C ALA A 39 -8.77 -13.88 21.56
N ASN A 40 -9.97 -13.44 21.93
CA ASN A 40 -11.22 -14.15 21.66
C ASN A 40 -11.75 -13.96 20.22
N LEU A 41 -11.10 -13.09 19.43
CA LEU A 41 -11.52 -12.80 18.07
C LEU A 41 -10.63 -13.52 17.05
N PRO A 42 -11.17 -13.94 15.91
CA PRO A 42 -10.35 -14.45 14.81
C PRO A 42 -9.24 -13.45 14.46
N ARG A 43 -7.99 -13.92 14.44
CA ARG A 43 -6.80 -13.11 14.13
C ARG A 43 -6.68 -11.82 14.97
N ALA A 44 -7.11 -11.84 16.22
CA ALA A 44 -7.14 -10.69 17.11
C ALA A 44 -7.88 -9.46 16.50
N GLY A 45 -8.99 -9.71 15.82
CA GLY A 45 -9.83 -8.66 15.21
C GLY A 45 -9.33 -8.14 13.86
N ILE A 46 -8.23 -8.64 13.32
CA ILE A 46 -7.69 -8.19 12.02
C ILE A 46 -8.52 -8.75 10.86
N VAL A 47 -9.12 -7.86 10.07
CA VAL A 47 -9.99 -8.18 8.94
C VAL A 47 -9.30 -8.01 7.58
N HIS A 48 -8.26 -7.18 7.50
CA HIS A 48 -7.41 -6.99 6.32
C HIS A 48 -5.96 -6.69 6.72
N ARG A 49 -5.07 -6.61 5.73
CA ARG A 49 -3.64 -6.41 6.02
C ARG A 49 -2.97 -5.44 5.06
N LEU A 50 -1.90 -4.83 5.53
CA LEU A 50 -0.88 -4.17 4.72
C LEU A 50 0.39 -5.02 4.72
N ASP A 51 1.21 -4.90 3.68
CA ASP A 51 2.55 -5.52 3.65
C ASP A 51 3.44 -4.90 4.74
N LYS A 52 4.48 -5.62 5.16
CA LYS A 52 5.43 -5.18 6.19
C LYS A 52 5.85 -3.72 5.99
N ASP A 53 6.33 -3.41 4.80
CA ASP A 53 6.94 -2.11 4.47
C ASP A 53 5.96 -1.12 3.81
N THR A 54 4.67 -1.46 3.73
CA THR A 54 3.60 -0.53 3.38
C THR A 54 3.08 0.14 4.65
N SER A 55 3.07 1.46 4.67
CA SER A 55 2.52 2.27 5.76
C SER A 55 1.06 2.64 5.53
N GLY A 56 0.38 3.15 6.55
CA GLY A 56 -0.91 3.80 6.43
C GLY A 56 -2.07 3.13 7.16
N VAL A 57 -3.27 3.51 6.78
CA VAL A 57 -4.51 3.25 7.52
C VAL A 57 -4.95 1.79 7.42
N MET A 58 -5.30 1.23 8.59
CA MET A 58 -5.96 -0.07 8.75
C MET A 58 -7.09 0.01 9.77
N VAL A 59 -8.12 -0.81 9.63
CA VAL A 59 -9.17 -1.03 10.63
C VAL A 59 -9.03 -2.41 11.26
N VAL A 60 -9.30 -2.48 12.57
CA VAL A 60 -9.31 -3.69 13.39
C VAL A 60 -10.62 -3.73 14.15
N ALA A 61 -11.28 -4.88 14.15
CA ALA A 61 -12.49 -5.10 14.94
C ALA A 61 -12.16 -5.37 16.41
N ARG A 62 -12.97 -4.85 17.34
CA ARG A 62 -12.86 -5.12 18.78
C ARG A 62 -13.88 -6.11 19.29
N THR A 63 -14.94 -6.36 18.52
CA THR A 63 -16.02 -7.28 18.87
C THR A 63 -16.29 -8.26 17.74
N LEU A 64 -16.85 -9.43 18.05
CA LEU A 64 -17.17 -10.43 17.03
C LEU A 64 -18.23 -9.93 16.03
N PRO A 65 -19.31 -9.23 16.41
CA PRO A 65 -20.22 -8.63 15.45
C PRO A 65 -19.53 -7.63 14.50
N ALA A 66 -18.65 -6.78 15.03
CA ALA A 66 -17.89 -5.83 14.21
C ALA A 66 -16.93 -6.55 13.24
N HIS A 67 -16.27 -7.63 13.68
CA HIS A 67 -15.42 -8.45 12.84
C HIS A 67 -16.19 -9.07 11.67
N THR A 68 -17.36 -9.65 11.93
CA THR A 68 -18.25 -10.24 10.91
C THR A 68 -18.70 -9.18 9.90
N ALA A 69 -19.26 -8.06 10.39
CA ALA A 69 -19.74 -6.98 9.53
C ALA A 69 -18.65 -6.38 8.64
N LEU A 70 -17.43 -6.16 9.18
CA LEU A 70 -16.30 -5.65 8.38
C LEU A 70 -15.83 -6.66 7.32
N ILE A 71 -15.86 -7.97 7.61
CA ILE A 71 -15.55 -9.01 6.62
C ILE A 71 -16.61 -9.03 5.50
N GLU A 72 -17.88 -8.89 5.82
CA GLU A 72 -18.97 -8.79 4.85
C GLU A 72 -18.78 -7.55 3.95
N GLN A 73 -18.51 -6.39 4.52
CA GLN A 73 -18.22 -5.18 3.76
C GLN A 73 -17.00 -5.33 2.84
N LEU A 74 -15.91 -5.98 3.31
CA LEU A 74 -14.72 -6.24 2.50
C LEU A 74 -15.04 -7.20 1.34
N SER A 75 -15.80 -8.25 1.60
CA SER A 75 -16.23 -9.24 0.61
C SER A 75 -17.19 -8.63 -0.41
N GLY A 76 -18.09 -7.75 0.04
CA GLY A 76 -19.02 -6.98 -0.79
C GLY A 76 -18.39 -5.77 -1.50
N ARG A 77 -17.07 -5.57 -1.37
CA ARG A 77 -16.33 -4.43 -1.97
C ARG A 77 -16.83 -3.05 -1.51
N GLN A 78 -17.45 -2.99 -0.35
CA GLN A 78 -17.98 -1.76 0.25
C GLN A 78 -16.93 -0.95 1.02
N VAL A 79 -15.76 -1.57 1.32
CA VAL A 79 -14.63 -0.87 1.95
C VAL A 79 -13.75 -0.26 0.87
N HIS A 80 -13.72 1.07 0.82
CA HIS A 80 -12.90 1.82 -0.13
C HIS A 80 -11.50 2.07 0.44
N ARG A 81 -10.49 1.65 -0.31
CA ARG A 81 -9.08 1.71 0.08
C ARG A 81 -8.31 2.49 -0.96
N GLN A 82 -7.78 3.64 -0.56
CA GLN A 82 -7.00 4.51 -1.42
C GLN A 82 -5.54 4.53 -0.96
N TYR A 83 -4.63 4.41 -1.91
CA TYR A 83 -3.19 4.37 -1.68
C TYR A 83 -2.49 5.44 -2.49
N LEU A 84 -1.37 5.92 -1.97
CA LEU A 84 -0.37 6.68 -2.73
C LEU A 84 0.78 5.74 -3.11
N ALA A 85 1.20 5.80 -4.36
CA ALA A 85 2.32 5.03 -4.88
C ALA A 85 3.23 5.90 -5.74
N VAL A 86 4.54 5.88 -5.47
CA VAL A 86 5.52 6.49 -6.39
C VAL A 86 6.02 5.39 -7.32
N VAL A 87 5.80 5.55 -8.63
CA VAL A 87 6.18 4.56 -9.64
C VAL A 87 7.25 5.06 -10.60
N VAL A 88 8.00 4.14 -11.17
CA VAL A 88 8.98 4.42 -12.24
C VAL A 88 8.24 4.69 -13.55
N GLY A 89 8.61 5.76 -14.23
CA GLY A 89 8.05 6.18 -15.50
C GLY A 89 7.14 7.42 -15.38
N ALA A 90 7.18 8.28 -16.40
CA ALA A 90 6.33 9.46 -16.50
C ALA A 90 5.03 9.09 -17.23
N LEU A 91 4.04 8.57 -16.50
CA LEU A 91 2.75 8.20 -17.06
C LEU A 91 2.03 9.45 -17.59
N VAL A 92 1.27 9.27 -18.66
CA VAL A 92 0.50 10.35 -19.30
C VAL A 92 -0.98 10.33 -18.91
N SER A 93 -1.49 9.20 -18.45
CA SER A 93 -2.88 9.03 -18.03
C SER A 93 -3.00 8.03 -16.89
N GLY A 94 -4.13 8.07 -16.18
CA GLY A 94 -4.57 6.99 -15.32
C GLY A 94 -5.08 5.79 -16.10
N GLY A 95 -5.51 4.77 -15.37
CA GLY A 95 -6.01 3.53 -15.97
C GLY A 95 -6.49 2.53 -14.94
N THR A 96 -6.74 1.32 -15.43
CA THR A 96 -7.15 0.18 -14.63
C THR A 96 -6.26 -1.02 -14.95
N ALA A 97 -5.66 -1.63 -13.94
CA ALA A 97 -5.07 -2.95 -14.02
C ALA A 97 -6.12 -3.97 -13.58
N ASN A 98 -6.66 -4.69 -14.55
CA ASN A 98 -7.57 -5.82 -14.33
C ASN A 98 -6.83 -7.09 -14.78
N ALA A 99 -6.13 -7.73 -13.86
CA ALA A 99 -5.28 -8.87 -14.15
C ALA A 99 -5.24 -9.82 -12.94
N PRO A 100 -5.63 -11.08 -13.10
CA PRO A 100 -5.69 -12.03 -11.98
C PRO A 100 -4.32 -12.27 -11.34
N ILE A 101 -4.30 -12.48 -10.03
CA ILE A 101 -3.06 -12.63 -9.27
C ILE A 101 -3.06 -13.95 -8.51
N ASP A 102 -1.94 -14.68 -8.59
CA ASP A 102 -1.63 -15.82 -7.73
C ASP A 102 -0.13 -15.88 -7.40
N ARG A 103 0.27 -16.90 -6.65
CA ARG A 103 1.68 -17.12 -6.30
C ARG A 103 2.53 -17.31 -7.55
N HIS A 104 3.72 -16.70 -7.53
CA HIS A 104 4.68 -16.90 -8.61
C HIS A 104 5.09 -18.39 -8.68
N PRO A 105 5.12 -19.02 -9.87
CA PRO A 105 5.29 -20.47 -10.00
C PRO A 105 6.64 -21.02 -9.50
N ARG A 106 7.67 -20.18 -9.47
CA ARG A 106 9.02 -20.58 -9.06
C ARG A 106 9.53 -19.88 -7.80
N ASP A 107 8.98 -18.72 -7.46
CA ASP A 107 9.41 -17.92 -6.30
C ASP A 107 8.26 -17.80 -5.31
N ARG A 108 8.33 -18.57 -4.22
CA ARG A 108 7.26 -18.67 -3.20
C ARG A 108 7.00 -17.35 -2.44
N ILE A 109 7.94 -16.41 -2.47
CA ILE A 109 7.82 -15.12 -1.77
C ILE A 109 7.03 -14.13 -2.64
N ARG A 110 7.06 -14.30 -3.96
CA ARG A 110 6.43 -13.39 -4.92
C ARG A 110 5.02 -13.81 -5.32
N MET A 111 4.25 -12.81 -5.69
CA MET A 111 3.00 -12.98 -6.43
C MET A 111 3.25 -12.61 -7.90
N ALA A 112 2.39 -13.07 -8.79
CA ALA A 112 2.47 -12.78 -10.23
C ALA A 112 1.07 -12.65 -10.83
N VAL A 113 0.96 -11.90 -11.92
CA VAL A 113 -0.22 -11.98 -12.80
C VAL A 113 -0.22 -13.34 -13.47
N ARG A 114 -1.35 -14.04 -13.39
CA ARG A 114 -1.56 -15.38 -13.95
C ARG A 114 -3.02 -15.54 -14.37
N ASP A 115 -3.26 -16.18 -15.50
CA ASP A 115 -4.61 -16.39 -16.03
C ASP A 115 -5.47 -17.30 -15.13
N ASP A 116 -4.83 -18.22 -14.38
CA ASP A 116 -5.45 -19.09 -13.38
C ASP A 116 -5.51 -18.49 -11.97
N GLY A 117 -5.16 -17.20 -11.84
CA GLY A 117 -5.15 -16.46 -10.59
C GLY A 117 -6.53 -16.01 -10.13
N LYS A 118 -6.56 -15.41 -8.93
CA LYS A 118 -7.78 -14.81 -8.38
C LYS A 118 -7.95 -13.40 -8.93
N ASP A 119 -9.20 -13.05 -9.26
CA ASP A 119 -9.56 -11.71 -9.74
C ASP A 119 -8.91 -10.61 -8.91
N ALA A 120 -8.28 -9.67 -9.59
CA ALA A 120 -7.64 -8.53 -9.00
C ALA A 120 -7.81 -7.29 -9.88
N VAL A 121 -8.35 -6.21 -9.29
CA VAL A 121 -8.61 -4.95 -9.99
C VAL A 121 -8.04 -3.79 -9.17
N THR A 122 -7.20 -2.99 -9.82
CA THR A 122 -6.60 -1.77 -9.27
C THR A 122 -6.84 -0.62 -10.23
N HIS A 123 -7.60 0.39 -9.81
CA HIS A 123 -7.72 1.65 -10.53
C HIS A 123 -6.61 2.59 -10.08
N PHE A 124 -6.06 3.36 -11.01
CA PHE A 124 -5.06 4.37 -10.67
C PHE A 124 -5.24 5.65 -11.48
N ARG A 125 -4.98 6.78 -10.84
CA ARG A 125 -4.97 8.10 -11.47
C ARG A 125 -3.69 8.85 -11.11
N LEU A 126 -3.27 9.76 -11.99
CA LEU A 126 -2.13 10.61 -11.72
C LEU A 126 -2.48 11.62 -10.62
N ARG A 127 -1.63 11.68 -9.59
CA ARG A 127 -1.63 12.75 -8.59
C ARG A 127 -0.64 13.85 -8.98
N GLU A 128 0.58 13.42 -9.38
CA GLU A 128 1.63 14.31 -9.86
C GLU A 128 2.56 13.55 -10.80
N ARG A 129 3.00 14.21 -11.89
CA ARG A 129 3.96 13.66 -12.84
C ARG A 129 5.30 14.37 -12.73
N PHE A 130 6.36 13.59 -12.54
CA PHE A 130 7.73 14.04 -12.53
C PHE A 130 8.42 13.69 -13.86
N ARG A 131 9.69 14.09 -14.02
CA ARG A 131 10.47 13.86 -15.23
C ARG A 131 10.57 12.40 -15.66
N ALA A 132 10.74 11.48 -14.71
CA ALA A 132 10.90 10.04 -14.96
C ALA A 132 10.13 9.15 -13.96
N HIS A 133 9.27 9.73 -13.14
CA HIS A 133 8.47 9.05 -12.13
C HIS A 133 7.07 9.64 -12.09
N THR A 134 6.15 8.95 -11.42
CA THR A 134 4.79 9.45 -11.21
C THR A 134 4.32 9.11 -9.80
N LEU A 135 3.72 10.08 -9.11
CA LEU A 135 2.91 9.84 -7.92
C LEU A 135 1.50 9.48 -8.38
N LEU A 136 1.06 8.29 -8.05
CA LEU A 136 -0.28 7.77 -8.34
C LEU A 136 -1.13 7.73 -7.10
N GLU A 137 -2.42 7.93 -7.28
CA GLU A 137 -3.48 7.51 -6.39
C GLU A 137 -4.04 6.19 -6.93
N CYS A 138 -3.99 5.12 -6.11
CA CYS A 138 -4.49 3.80 -6.45
C CYS A 138 -5.71 3.46 -5.60
N ARG A 139 -6.78 2.93 -6.21
CA ARG A 139 -7.98 2.43 -5.54
C ARG A 139 -8.15 0.94 -5.80
N LEU A 140 -8.45 0.19 -4.75
CA LEU A 140 -8.60 -1.25 -4.81
C LEU A 140 -10.07 -1.67 -4.79
N GLU A 141 -10.50 -2.48 -5.78
CA GLU A 141 -11.74 -3.28 -5.66
C GLU A 141 -11.49 -4.57 -4.89
N THR A 142 -10.36 -5.18 -5.10
CA THR A 142 -9.91 -6.44 -4.47
C THR A 142 -8.71 -6.18 -3.58
N GLY A 143 -8.34 -7.13 -2.71
CA GLY A 143 -7.20 -7.00 -1.79
C GLY A 143 -6.29 -8.22 -1.81
N ARG A 144 -5.69 -8.56 -2.97
CA ARG A 144 -4.76 -9.68 -3.07
C ARG A 144 -3.38 -9.29 -2.51
N THR A 145 -2.64 -10.28 -2.07
CA THR A 145 -1.28 -10.07 -1.56
C THR A 145 -0.42 -9.36 -2.61
N HIS A 146 0.25 -8.28 -2.21
CA HIS A 146 1.11 -7.44 -3.07
C HIS A 146 0.40 -6.84 -4.30
N GLN A 147 -0.93 -6.71 -4.31
CA GLN A 147 -1.70 -6.44 -5.52
C GLN A 147 -1.22 -5.20 -6.29
N ILE A 148 -1.13 -4.03 -5.66
CA ILE A 148 -0.69 -2.79 -6.34
C ILE A 148 0.73 -2.96 -6.88
N ARG A 149 1.62 -3.57 -6.10
CA ARG A 149 3.02 -3.81 -6.45
C ARG A 149 3.16 -4.68 -7.70
N VAL A 150 2.41 -5.79 -7.75
CA VAL A 150 2.37 -6.72 -8.88
C VAL A 150 1.76 -6.06 -10.12
N HIS A 151 0.63 -5.36 -9.96
CA HIS A 151 -0.04 -4.68 -11.06
C HIS A 151 0.84 -3.59 -11.68
N MET A 152 1.47 -2.74 -10.86
CA MET A 152 2.35 -1.69 -11.36
C MET A 152 3.59 -2.28 -12.07
N ALA A 153 4.17 -3.36 -11.54
CA ALA A 153 5.27 -4.05 -12.20
C ALA A 153 4.83 -4.71 -13.53
N HIS A 154 3.63 -5.31 -13.57
CA HIS A 154 3.04 -5.88 -14.79
C HIS A 154 2.88 -4.82 -15.88
N LEU A 155 2.39 -3.64 -15.52
CA LEU A 155 2.27 -2.48 -16.42
C LEU A 155 3.60 -1.81 -16.78
N LYS A 156 4.76 -2.36 -16.34
CA LYS A 156 6.11 -1.82 -16.55
C LYS A 156 6.40 -0.50 -15.83
N HIS A 157 5.61 -0.19 -14.82
CA HIS A 157 5.77 0.97 -13.93
C HIS A 157 5.93 0.52 -12.47
N PRO A 158 7.01 -0.24 -12.13
CA PRO A 158 7.18 -0.77 -10.78
C PRO A 158 7.27 0.36 -9.76
N ILE A 159 6.89 0.05 -8.52
CA ILE A 159 6.97 1.00 -7.41
C ILE A 159 8.44 1.26 -7.05
N VAL A 160 8.79 2.52 -6.83
CA VAL A 160 10.14 2.94 -6.41
C VAL A 160 10.51 2.25 -5.09
N GLY A 161 11.75 1.76 -5.02
CA GLY A 161 12.30 1.12 -3.83
C GLY A 161 11.76 -0.27 -3.51
N ASP A 162 10.84 -0.82 -4.32
CA ASP A 162 10.28 -2.15 -4.09
C ASP A 162 11.35 -3.23 -4.24
N PRO A 163 11.70 -3.97 -3.16
CA PRO A 163 12.79 -4.94 -3.20
C PRO A 163 12.44 -6.21 -3.98
N LEU A 164 11.14 -6.50 -4.20
CA LEU A 164 10.70 -7.72 -4.89
C LEU A 164 10.34 -7.46 -6.36
N TYR A 165 9.72 -6.33 -6.66
CA TYR A 165 9.14 -6.04 -7.98
C TYR A 165 9.76 -4.84 -8.68
N GLY A 166 10.60 -4.04 -7.98
CA GLY A 166 11.18 -2.79 -8.50
C GLY A 166 12.16 -2.99 -9.67
N GLY A 167 12.81 -4.13 -9.74
CA GLY A 167 13.86 -4.38 -10.72
C GLY A 167 15.11 -3.53 -10.48
N PRO A 168 16.03 -3.46 -11.46
CA PRO A 168 17.22 -2.63 -11.34
C PRO A 168 16.88 -1.14 -11.32
N LEU A 169 17.61 -0.39 -10.49
CA LEU A 169 17.44 1.06 -10.37
C LEU A 169 17.72 1.73 -11.71
N LYS A 170 16.73 2.49 -12.20
CA LYS A 170 16.83 3.30 -13.42
C LYS A 170 16.93 4.77 -13.04
N LEU A 171 18.05 5.40 -13.34
CA LEU A 171 18.23 6.83 -13.14
C LEU A 171 17.93 7.57 -14.46
N PRO A 172 17.21 8.71 -14.42
CA PRO A 172 17.04 9.53 -15.61
C PRO A 172 18.36 10.17 -16.02
N LYS A 173 18.54 10.40 -17.32
CA LYS A 173 19.73 11.09 -17.83
C LYS A 173 19.87 12.47 -17.19
N GLY A 174 21.05 12.78 -16.66
CA GLY A 174 21.28 14.05 -15.95
C GLY A 174 20.50 14.17 -14.63
N ALA A 175 20.30 13.05 -13.91
CA ALA A 175 19.75 13.07 -12.56
C ALA A 175 20.65 13.89 -11.64
N SER A 176 20.03 14.71 -10.76
CA SER A 176 20.79 15.42 -9.73
C SER A 176 21.43 14.45 -8.72
N PRO A 177 22.56 14.81 -8.09
CA PRO A 177 23.13 13.99 -7.01
C PRO A 177 22.13 13.65 -5.92
N GLU A 178 21.28 14.59 -5.53
CA GLU A 178 20.24 14.45 -4.51
C GLU A 178 19.19 13.41 -4.95
N LEU A 179 18.77 13.43 -6.23
CA LEU A 179 17.85 12.43 -6.76
C LEU A 179 18.51 11.03 -6.78
N VAL A 180 19.78 10.94 -7.18
CA VAL A 180 20.50 9.67 -7.17
C VAL A 180 20.58 9.10 -5.76
N GLU A 181 20.91 9.92 -4.77
CA GLU A 181 20.99 9.53 -3.36
C GLU A 181 19.61 9.09 -2.83
N ALA A 182 18.57 9.90 -3.06
CA ALA A 182 17.20 9.60 -2.63
C ALA A 182 16.70 8.26 -3.20
N LEU A 183 16.88 8.03 -4.50
CA LEU A 183 16.43 6.78 -5.14
C LEU A 183 17.26 5.56 -4.70
N ARG A 184 18.56 5.72 -4.43
CA ARG A 184 19.40 4.65 -3.88
C ARG A 184 19.11 4.35 -2.43
N GLY A 185 18.79 5.38 -1.66
CA GLY A 185 18.49 5.30 -0.22
C GLY A 185 17.10 4.77 0.09
N PHE A 186 16.14 4.91 -0.83
CA PHE A 186 14.77 4.45 -0.59
C PHE A 186 14.65 2.93 -0.77
N ARG A 187 14.62 2.19 0.36
CA ARG A 187 14.80 0.72 0.40
C ARG A 187 13.52 -0.07 0.71
N ARG A 188 12.36 0.52 0.52
CA ARG A 188 11.05 -0.13 0.65
C ARG A 188 10.15 0.30 -0.52
N GLN A 189 9.05 -0.40 -0.76
CA GLN A 189 8.06 0.09 -1.71
C GLN A 189 7.52 1.46 -1.27
N ALA A 190 7.62 2.47 -2.15
CA ALA A 190 7.03 3.79 -1.96
C ALA A 190 5.50 3.70 -2.10
N LEU A 191 4.87 3.03 -1.13
CA LEU A 191 3.44 2.70 -1.09
C LEU A 191 2.89 3.02 0.31
N HIS A 192 1.76 3.72 0.34
CA HIS A 192 1.11 4.19 1.55
C HIS A 192 -0.41 4.11 1.43
N ALA A 193 -1.08 3.45 2.38
CA ALA A 193 -2.53 3.44 2.49
C ALA A 193 -3.01 4.78 3.06
N GLU A 194 -3.39 5.70 2.19
CA GLU A 194 -3.72 7.09 2.55
C GLU A 194 -5.10 7.20 3.19
N THR A 195 -6.11 6.53 2.60
CA THR A 195 -7.50 6.68 3.03
C THR A 195 -8.20 5.32 3.09
N LEU A 196 -9.02 5.16 4.10
CA LEU A 196 -9.91 4.03 4.31
C LEU A 196 -11.32 4.54 4.60
N GLU A 197 -12.31 4.06 3.84
CA GLU A 197 -13.73 4.39 4.03
C GLU A 197 -14.53 3.10 4.17
N PHE A 198 -15.41 3.05 5.18
CA PHE A 198 -16.26 1.90 5.47
C PHE A 198 -17.49 2.36 6.28
N ALA A 199 -18.54 1.56 6.32
CA ALA A 199 -19.65 1.80 7.22
C ALA A 199 -19.30 1.29 8.62
N HIS A 200 -19.59 2.07 9.66
CA HIS A 200 -19.40 1.63 11.04
C HIS A 200 -20.19 0.32 11.29
N PRO A 201 -19.54 -0.74 11.80
CA PRO A 201 -20.13 -2.08 11.81
C PRO A 201 -21.39 -2.24 12.67
N VAL A 202 -21.67 -1.31 13.54
CA VAL A 202 -22.85 -1.32 14.43
C VAL A 202 -23.83 -0.22 14.07
N SER A 203 -23.40 1.03 13.94
CA SER A 203 -24.31 2.15 13.64
C SER A 203 -24.65 2.29 12.16
N GLY A 204 -23.84 1.72 11.26
CA GLY A 204 -23.98 1.89 9.81
C GLY A 204 -23.52 3.26 9.29
N GLU A 205 -23.09 4.16 10.16
CA GLU A 205 -22.62 5.48 9.75
C GLU A 205 -21.33 5.40 8.91
N PRO A 206 -21.18 6.24 7.87
CA PRO A 206 -19.98 6.26 7.07
C PRO A 206 -18.79 6.79 7.86
N ILE A 207 -17.70 6.00 7.92
CA ILE A 207 -16.43 6.40 8.51
C ILE A 207 -15.43 6.60 7.39
N ARG A 208 -14.73 7.75 7.42
CA ARG A 208 -13.57 8.03 6.58
C ARG A 208 -12.38 8.39 7.45
N CYS A 209 -11.31 7.61 7.34
CA CYS A 209 -10.06 7.84 8.05
C CYS A 209 -8.94 8.04 7.05
N SER A 210 -7.98 8.91 7.38
CA SER A 210 -6.79 9.15 6.57
C SER A 210 -5.54 9.19 7.42
N ALA A 211 -4.42 8.79 6.82
CA ALA A 211 -3.09 8.95 7.38
C ALA A 211 -2.25 9.84 6.45
N PRO A 212 -1.49 10.82 6.98
CA PRO A 212 -0.62 11.64 6.16
C PRO A 212 0.49 10.79 5.54
N MET A 213 0.94 11.18 4.34
CA MET A 213 2.09 10.56 3.69
C MET A 213 3.28 10.56 4.67
N PRO A 214 3.99 9.43 4.87
CA PRO A 214 5.11 9.36 5.81
C PRO A 214 6.31 10.19 5.34
N ALA A 215 7.12 10.66 6.28
CA ALA A 215 8.19 11.62 6.04
C ALA A 215 9.20 11.17 4.97
N ASP A 216 9.54 9.88 4.92
CA ASP A 216 10.43 9.32 3.90
C ASP A 216 9.86 9.41 2.47
N MET A 217 8.56 9.16 2.31
CA MET A 217 7.89 9.35 1.01
C MET A 217 7.72 10.83 0.67
N GLN A 218 7.44 11.70 1.66
CA GLN A 218 7.40 13.15 1.43
C GLN A 218 8.75 13.67 0.92
N ALA A 219 9.86 13.24 1.56
CA ALA A 219 11.21 13.60 1.15
C ALA A 219 11.52 13.11 -0.28
N LEU A 220 11.14 11.87 -0.61
CA LEU A 220 11.30 11.33 -1.97
C LEU A 220 10.51 12.16 -2.99
N VAL A 221 9.25 12.46 -2.74
CA VAL A 221 8.38 13.26 -3.63
C VAL A 221 8.96 14.66 -3.82
N LYS A 222 9.45 15.30 -2.75
CA LYS A 222 10.09 16.61 -2.82
C LYS A 222 11.31 16.59 -3.75
N VAL A 223 12.20 15.63 -3.62
CA VAL A 223 13.41 15.53 -4.47
C VAL A 223 13.03 15.26 -5.94
N LEU A 224 12.01 14.43 -6.20
CA LEU A 224 11.50 14.21 -7.55
C LEU A 224 10.92 15.49 -8.19
N HIS A 225 10.24 16.31 -7.40
CA HIS A 225 9.72 17.60 -7.83
C HIS A 225 10.86 18.57 -8.16
N ASP A 226 11.83 18.72 -7.25
CA ASP A 226 12.97 19.63 -7.41
C ASP A 226 13.82 19.28 -8.65
N ASP A 227 14.11 17.97 -8.87
CA ASP A 227 14.82 17.49 -10.07
C ASP A 227 14.03 17.76 -11.37
N THR A 228 12.70 17.62 -11.32
CA THR A 228 11.85 17.92 -12.49
C THR A 228 11.90 19.40 -12.84
N LYS A 229 11.87 20.29 -11.84
CA LYS A 229 11.95 21.74 -12.01
C LYS A 229 13.31 22.15 -12.57
N ALA A 230 14.40 21.68 -11.99
CA ALA A 230 15.76 21.97 -12.44
C ALA A 230 16.01 21.50 -13.89
N ALA A 231 15.49 20.32 -14.26
CA ALA A 231 15.61 19.81 -15.62
C ALA A 231 14.77 20.60 -16.64
N ALA A 232 13.71 21.26 -16.24
CA ALA A 232 12.91 22.16 -17.09
C ALA A 232 13.61 23.52 -17.31
N GLU A 233 14.29 24.03 -16.28
CA GLU A 233 15.04 25.29 -16.35
C GLU A 233 16.29 25.15 -17.25
N SER A 234 17.00 24.01 -17.19
CA SER A 234 18.20 23.76 -18.01
C SER A 234 17.90 23.51 -19.50
N ARG A 235 16.65 23.42 -19.92
CA ARG A 235 16.24 23.28 -21.33
C ARG A 235 15.84 24.57 -22.00
N ARG A 236 15.77 25.65 -21.23
CA ARG A 236 15.51 27.03 -21.71
C ARG A 236 16.80 27.75 -22.00
#